data_4453348f33be0488ce43830c7977655f
#
_entry.id   4453348f33be0488ce43830c7977655f
#
_cell.length_a   1.000
_cell.length_b   1.000
_cell.length_c   1.000
_cell.angle_alpha   90.00
_cell.angle_beta   90.00
_cell.angle_gamma   90.00
#
_symmetry.space_group_name_H-M   'P 1'
#
loop_
_entity.id
_entity.type
_entity.pdbx_description
1 polymer ?
#
loop_
_entity_poly.entity_id
_entity_poly.type
_entity_poly.pdbx_seq_one_letter_code
_entity_poly.pdbx_strand_id
1 'polypeptide(L)'
;MKNNEMQTWLKKGVAVSKGDARIALRGEIDALYAECVCACAAAREKGGFVFEGLAEIANKVGELMRCEALCEGMAFDGVLGYTAKELREVSQNPKKYFGTDYFWPDENAGARMAAANRLRTAIRRCEREAVRAFPEGEDWQLSVITCLNRLSGAAYILMIKIKAEEQDDH
;
A
#
# COMPACT_ATOMS: atom_id res chain seq x y z
N MET A 1 4.23 -38.90 12.38
CA MET A 1 3.72 -37.89 11.45
C MET A 1 4.27 -36.54 11.87
N LYS A 2 5.12 -35.88 11.08
CA LYS A 2 5.54 -34.49 11.37
C LYS A 2 4.29 -33.60 11.25
N ASN A 3 4.08 -32.76 12.23
CA ASN A 3 2.89 -31.93 12.37
C ASN A 3 2.80 -30.98 11.16
N ASN A 4 1.94 -31.28 10.19
CA ASN A 4 1.79 -30.56 8.91
C ASN A 4 1.26 -29.13 9.11
N GLU A 5 0.73 -28.85 10.31
CA GLU A 5 0.20 -27.55 10.72
C GLU A 5 1.25 -26.41 10.76
N MET A 6 2.54 -26.77 10.93
CA MET A 6 3.63 -25.79 11.01
C MET A 6 4.26 -25.45 9.66
N GLN A 7 3.82 -26.09 8.58
CA GLN A 7 4.34 -25.90 7.23
C GLN A 7 3.26 -25.38 6.29
N THR A 8 3.70 -24.71 5.23
CA THR A 8 2.85 -24.24 4.14
C THR A 8 3.63 -24.23 2.83
N TRP A 9 2.91 -24.14 1.72
CA TRP A 9 3.52 -24.05 0.41
C TRP A 9 3.93 -22.62 0.07
N LEU A 10 5.22 -22.38 -0.13
CA LEU A 10 5.71 -21.13 -0.68
C LEU A 10 5.39 -21.03 -2.18
N LYS A 11 5.67 -22.11 -2.92
CA LYS A 11 5.28 -22.32 -4.31
C LYS A 11 5.12 -23.81 -4.58
N LYS A 12 4.62 -24.19 -5.76
CA LYS A 12 4.45 -25.58 -6.14
C LYS A 12 5.74 -26.39 -5.90
N GLY A 13 5.68 -27.41 -5.07
CA GLY A 13 6.81 -28.27 -4.75
C GLY A 13 7.80 -27.75 -3.70
N VAL A 14 7.59 -26.55 -3.14
CA VAL A 14 8.46 -25.96 -2.11
C VAL A 14 7.65 -25.67 -0.86
N ALA A 15 7.76 -26.54 0.15
CA ALA A 15 7.18 -26.33 1.47
C ALA A 15 8.18 -25.62 2.39
N VAL A 16 7.69 -24.65 3.16
CA VAL A 16 8.45 -23.87 4.14
C VAL A 16 7.74 -23.83 5.48
N SER A 17 8.42 -23.36 6.51
CA SER A 17 7.78 -23.06 7.80
C SER A 17 6.77 -21.92 7.63
N LYS A 18 5.67 -21.96 8.39
CA LYS A 18 4.75 -20.81 8.52
C LYS A 18 5.42 -19.57 9.13
N GLY A 19 6.56 -19.74 9.80
CA GLY A 19 7.41 -18.64 10.29
C GLY A 19 8.42 -18.11 9.26
N ASP A 20 8.39 -18.57 8.02
CA ASP A 20 9.24 -18.08 6.96
C ASP A 20 8.92 -16.60 6.65
N ALA A 21 9.96 -15.79 6.40
CA ALA A 21 9.81 -14.36 6.17
C ALA A 21 8.92 -14.03 4.95
N ARG A 22 8.92 -14.85 3.91
CA ARG A 22 8.04 -14.67 2.75
C ARG A 22 6.58 -15.02 3.08
N ILE A 23 6.35 -15.98 3.98
CA ILE A 23 4.99 -16.28 4.46
C ILE A 23 4.48 -15.13 5.35
N ALA A 24 5.35 -14.55 6.19
CA ALA A 24 5.02 -13.35 6.96
C ALA A 24 4.66 -12.17 6.04
N LEU A 25 5.46 -11.94 4.98
CA LEU A 25 5.16 -10.91 3.97
C LEU A 25 3.81 -11.15 3.30
N ARG A 26 3.46 -12.37 2.90
CA ARG A 26 2.14 -12.68 2.32
C ARG A 26 1.00 -12.33 3.26
N GLY A 27 1.16 -12.63 4.55
CA GLY A 27 0.18 -12.24 5.57
C GLY A 27 0.04 -10.71 5.68
N GLU A 28 1.15 -9.97 5.57
CA GLU A 28 1.11 -8.51 5.58
C GLU A 28 0.49 -7.92 4.29
N ILE A 29 0.69 -8.54 3.13
CA ILE A 29 0.04 -8.11 1.88
C ILE A 29 -1.47 -8.36 1.96
N ASP A 30 -1.90 -9.50 2.50
CA ASP A 30 -3.32 -9.81 2.71
C ASP A 30 -3.97 -8.82 3.67
N ALA A 31 -3.33 -8.53 4.81
CA ALA A 31 -3.77 -7.50 5.75
C ALA A 31 -3.83 -6.10 5.10
N LEU A 32 -2.84 -5.76 4.27
CA LEU A 32 -2.84 -4.52 3.50
C LEU A 32 -4.02 -4.43 2.55
N TYR A 33 -4.36 -5.52 1.86
CA TYR A 33 -5.52 -5.54 0.97
C TYR A 33 -6.83 -5.31 1.75
N ALA A 34 -6.97 -5.89 2.94
CA ALA A 34 -8.11 -5.64 3.81
C ALA A 34 -8.20 -4.15 4.23
N GLU A 35 -7.06 -3.48 4.50
CA GLU A 35 -7.05 -2.03 4.76
C GLU A 35 -7.44 -1.21 3.52
N CYS A 36 -7.08 -1.64 2.32
CA CYS A 36 -7.57 -1.00 1.08
C CYS A 36 -9.10 -1.06 0.99
N VAL A 37 -9.69 -2.23 1.28
CA VAL A 37 -11.15 -2.41 1.27
C VAL A 37 -11.83 -1.51 2.31
N CYS A 38 -11.27 -1.41 3.53
CA CYS A 38 -11.77 -0.52 4.57
C CYS A 38 -11.70 0.96 4.16
N ALA A 39 -10.59 1.38 3.55
CA ALA A 39 -10.43 2.76 3.08
C ALA A 39 -11.40 3.10 1.94
N CYS A 40 -11.59 2.19 0.97
CA CYS A 40 -12.59 2.34 -0.08
C CYS A 40 -14.01 2.43 0.50
N ALA A 41 -14.36 1.60 1.48
CA ALA A 41 -15.66 1.63 2.14
C ALA A 41 -15.91 2.98 2.83
N ALA A 42 -14.92 3.53 3.53
CA ALA A 42 -15.00 4.82 4.20
C ALA A 42 -15.15 6.01 3.22
N ALA A 43 -14.66 5.90 2.00
CA ALA A 43 -14.72 6.95 0.99
C ALA A 43 -15.91 6.81 0.01
N ARG A 44 -16.61 5.68 0.01
CA ARG A 44 -17.61 5.33 -1.01
C ARG A 44 -18.75 6.31 -1.13
N GLU A 45 -19.28 6.79 -0.01
CA GLU A 45 -20.45 7.68 0.00
C GLU A 45 -20.15 9.01 -0.69
N LYS A 46 -18.98 9.61 -0.41
CA LYS A 46 -18.57 10.85 -1.06
C LYS A 46 -18.09 10.61 -2.50
N GLY A 47 -17.53 9.44 -2.79
CA GLY A 47 -17.06 9.07 -4.14
C GLY A 47 -15.88 9.90 -4.62
N GLY A 48 -15.86 10.20 -5.93
CA GLY A 48 -14.92 11.09 -6.58
C GLY A 48 -13.46 10.62 -6.56
N PHE A 49 -12.54 11.56 -6.77
CA PHE A 49 -11.12 11.29 -6.93
C PHE A 49 -10.50 10.48 -5.78
N VAL A 50 -10.92 10.71 -4.53
CA VAL A 50 -10.39 9.99 -3.38
C VAL A 50 -10.81 8.52 -3.42
N PHE A 51 -12.08 8.21 -3.69
CA PHE A 51 -12.56 6.84 -3.80
C PHE A 51 -11.90 6.09 -4.96
N GLU A 52 -11.83 6.72 -6.14
CA GLU A 52 -11.18 6.16 -7.33
C GLU A 52 -9.70 5.88 -7.09
N GLY A 53 -8.98 6.81 -6.46
CA GLY A 53 -7.57 6.64 -6.13
C GLY A 53 -7.32 5.54 -5.09
N LEU A 54 -8.21 5.37 -4.10
CA LEU A 54 -8.14 4.23 -3.17
C LEU A 54 -8.38 2.89 -3.88
N ALA A 55 -9.30 2.86 -4.85
CA ALA A 55 -9.55 1.67 -5.67
C ALA A 55 -8.35 1.33 -6.58
N GLU A 56 -7.67 2.35 -7.16
CA GLU A 56 -6.43 2.13 -7.90
C GLU A 56 -5.34 1.52 -7.01
N ILE A 57 -5.17 2.03 -5.78
CA ILE A 57 -4.22 1.46 -4.81
C ILE A 57 -4.59 0.00 -4.50
N ALA A 58 -5.88 -0.30 -4.24
CA ALA A 58 -6.34 -1.66 -3.98
C ALA A 58 -6.03 -2.62 -5.15
N ASN A 59 -6.26 -2.19 -6.38
CA ASN A 59 -5.94 -2.96 -7.59
C ASN A 59 -4.43 -3.25 -7.67
N LYS A 60 -3.57 -2.26 -7.39
CA LYS A 60 -2.11 -2.46 -7.38
C LYS A 60 -1.65 -3.40 -6.27
N VAL A 61 -2.29 -3.38 -5.09
CA VAL A 61 -2.01 -4.35 -4.03
C VAL A 61 -2.44 -5.76 -4.44
N GLY A 62 -3.58 -5.92 -5.12
CA GLY A 62 -3.99 -7.21 -5.68
C GLY A 62 -3.01 -7.76 -6.72
N GLU A 63 -2.49 -6.89 -7.61
CA GLU A 63 -1.45 -7.25 -8.57
C GLU A 63 -0.13 -7.66 -7.86
N LEU A 64 0.26 -6.93 -6.80
CA LEU A 64 1.43 -7.22 -5.99
C LEU A 64 1.34 -8.59 -5.31
N MET A 65 0.16 -8.98 -4.78
CA MET A 65 -0.08 -10.33 -4.23
C MET A 65 0.24 -11.41 -5.27
N ARG A 66 -0.21 -11.22 -6.51
CA ARG A 66 0.06 -12.15 -7.61
C ARG A 66 1.55 -12.21 -7.95
N CYS A 67 2.20 -11.06 -8.10
CA CYS A 67 3.62 -10.97 -8.45
C CYS A 67 4.51 -11.64 -7.39
N GLU A 68 4.23 -11.43 -6.10
CA GLU A 68 4.96 -12.09 -5.01
C GLU A 68 4.78 -13.62 -5.06
N ALA A 69 3.55 -14.10 -5.25
CA ALA A 69 3.26 -15.53 -5.28
C ALA A 69 3.96 -16.25 -6.45
N LEU A 70 4.09 -15.58 -7.59
CA LEU A 70 4.71 -16.12 -8.82
C LEU A 70 6.21 -15.83 -8.91
N CYS A 71 6.78 -15.02 -8.01
CA CYS A 71 8.15 -14.50 -8.09
C CYS A 71 8.37 -13.72 -9.40
N GLU A 72 7.40 -12.90 -9.78
CA GLU A 72 7.44 -12.07 -10.99
C GLU A 72 7.64 -10.59 -10.64
N GLY A 73 8.25 -9.85 -11.55
CA GLY A 73 8.40 -8.40 -11.41
C GLY A 73 7.06 -7.68 -11.46
N MET A 74 6.91 -6.67 -10.61
CA MET A 74 5.76 -5.77 -10.59
C MET A 74 5.98 -4.64 -11.59
N ALA A 75 5.17 -4.56 -12.63
CA ALA A 75 5.12 -3.40 -13.51
C ALA A 75 4.35 -2.26 -12.79
N PHE A 76 5.06 -1.22 -12.38
CA PHE A 76 4.46 -0.06 -11.73
C PHE A 76 4.71 1.21 -12.54
N ASP A 77 3.76 1.55 -13.37
CA ASP A 77 3.76 2.75 -14.22
C ASP A 77 3.26 4.01 -13.48
N GLY A 78 2.43 3.84 -12.44
CA GLY A 78 1.92 4.90 -11.59
C GLY A 78 0.51 4.65 -11.08
N VAL A 79 -0.03 5.62 -10.35
CA VAL A 79 -1.43 5.72 -9.89
C VAL A 79 -1.81 7.19 -9.70
N LEU A 80 -3.08 7.51 -9.56
CA LEU A 80 -3.60 8.87 -9.34
C LEU A 80 -3.25 9.84 -10.49
N GLY A 81 -2.99 9.33 -11.69
CA GLY A 81 -2.52 10.14 -12.82
C GLY A 81 -1.05 10.55 -12.75
N TYR A 82 -0.28 10.06 -11.79
CA TYR A 82 1.16 10.29 -11.65
C TYR A 82 1.97 9.06 -12.00
N THR A 83 3.08 9.24 -12.69
CA THR A 83 4.10 8.21 -12.87
C THR A 83 4.79 7.86 -11.53
N ALA A 84 5.49 6.74 -11.46
CA ALA A 84 6.25 6.33 -10.27
C ALA A 84 7.27 7.39 -9.80
N LYS A 85 7.88 8.14 -10.74
CA LYS A 85 8.82 9.23 -10.43
C LYS A 85 8.10 10.44 -9.86
N GLU A 86 7.00 10.84 -10.48
CA GLU A 86 6.20 11.99 -10.03
C GLU A 86 5.55 11.73 -8.67
N LEU A 87 5.04 10.53 -8.40
CA LEU A 87 4.52 10.17 -7.07
C LEU A 87 5.54 10.43 -5.96
N ARG A 88 6.81 10.07 -6.20
CA ARG A 88 7.88 10.34 -5.25
C ARG A 88 8.10 11.82 -5.04
N GLU A 89 8.22 12.57 -6.13
CA GLU A 89 8.47 14.02 -6.07
C GLU A 89 7.31 14.76 -5.41
N VAL A 90 6.08 14.50 -5.86
CA VAL A 90 4.86 15.18 -5.41
C VAL A 90 4.60 14.90 -3.93
N SER A 91 4.70 13.61 -3.50
CA SER A 91 4.46 13.24 -2.10
C SER A 91 5.52 13.77 -1.12
N GLN A 92 6.74 14.01 -1.60
CA GLN A 92 7.85 14.57 -0.80
C GLN A 92 7.86 16.09 -0.76
N ASN A 93 7.06 16.77 -1.59
CA ASN A 93 7.03 18.24 -1.68
C ASN A 93 5.60 18.79 -1.63
N PRO A 94 4.81 18.47 -0.57
CA PRO A 94 3.39 18.85 -0.51
C PRO A 94 3.19 20.37 -0.56
N LYS A 95 4.10 21.14 0.02
CA LYS A 95 4.05 22.62 -0.05
C LYS A 95 4.11 23.14 -1.48
N LYS A 96 5.00 22.58 -2.31
CA LYS A 96 5.18 22.98 -3.70
C LYS A 96 3.96 22.65 -4.56
N TYR A 97 3.37 21.46 -4.38
CA TYR A 97 2.33 20.94 -5.28
C TYR A 97 0.89 21.17 -4.79
N PHE A 98 0.70 21.33 -3.48
CA PHE A 98 -0.63 21.45 -2.87
C PHE A 98 -0.77 22.65 -1.93
N GLY A 99 0.30 23.44 -1.74
CA GLY A 99 0.28 24.61 -0.85
C GLY A 99 0.19 24.28 0.64
N THR A 100 0.23 23.00 1.01
CA THR A 100 0.10 22.53 2.40
C THR A 100 1.43 22.02 2.94
N ASP A 101 1.70 22.25 4.21
CA ASP A 101 2.84 21.63 4.88
C ASP A 101 2.55 20.15 5.21
N TYR A 102 3.58 19.38 5.54
CA TYR A 102 3.38 18.03 6.06
C TYR A 102 2.47 18.07 7.29
N PHE A 103 1.54 17.15 7.37
CA PHE A 103 0.63 17.03 8.50
C PHE A 103 0.39 15.57 8.87
N TRP A 104 -0.07 15.37 10.09
CA TRP A 104 -0.54 14.11 10.62
C TRP A 104 -1.98 14.31 11.10
N PRO A 105 -2.88 13.37 10.82
CA PRO A 105 -4.23 13.40 11.40
C PRO A 105 -4.15 13.32 12.92
N ASP A 106 -5.00 14.08 13.58
CA ASP A 106 -5.19 14.08 15.03
C ASP A 106 -6.47 13.33 15.43
N GLU A 107 -6.86 13.43 16.70
CA GLU A 107 -8.05 12.77 17.27
C GLU A 107 -9.37 13.29 16.71
N ASN A 108 -9.39 14.43 16.02
CA ASN A 108 -10.57 15.00 15.39
C ASN A 108 -10.72 14.58 13.92
N ALA A 109 -9.80 13.75 13.42
CA ALA A 109 -9.83 13.30 12.03
C ALA A 109 -11.11 12.51 11.70
N GLY A 110 -11.77 12.88 10.61
CA GLY A 110 -12.91 12.15 10.08
C GLY A 110 -12.57 10.72 9.64
N ALA A 111 -13.61 9.87 9.51
CA ALA A 111 -13.45 8.44 9.19
C ALA A 111 -12.63 8.20 7.90
N ARG A 112 -12.84 9.01 6.86
CA ARG A 112 -12.08 8.92 5.59
C ARG A 112 -10.58 9.18 5.79
N MET A 113 -10.25 10.25 6.53
CA MET A 113 -8.88 10.62 6.84
C MET A 113 -8.20 9.53 7.69
N ALA A 114 -8.89 9.06 8.73
CA ALA A 114 -8.38 7.99 9.59
C ALA A 114 -8.12 6.70 8.80
N ALA A 115 -9.03 6.29 7.91
CA ALA A 115 -8.88 5.11 7.07
C ALA A 115 -7.73 5.27 6.06
N ALA A 116 -7.59 6.43 5.40
CA ALA A 116 -6.49 6.70 4.49
C ALA A 116 -5.12 6.68 5.21
N ASN A 117 -5.03 7.21 6.43
CA ASN A 117 -3.81 7.16 7.22
C ASN A 117 -3.48 5.73 7.69
N ARG A 118 -4.48 4.94 8.10
CA ARG A 118 -4.29 3.49 8.40
C ARG A 118 -3.74 2.76 7.19
N LEU A 119 -4.34 2.96 6.01
CA LEU A 119 -3.84 2.38 4.76
C LEU A 119 -2.39 2.78 4.50
N ARG A 120 -2.06 4.08 4.59
CA ARG A 120 -0.67 4.56 4.42
C ARG A 120 0.30 3.87 5.37
N THR A 121 -0.06 3.71 6.64
CA THR A 121 0.80 3.06 7.63
C THR A 121 0.92 1.55 7.40
N ALA A 122 -0.14 0.89 6.94
CA ALA A 122 -0.13 -0.52 6.55
C ALA A 122 0.78 -0.77 5.33
N ILE A 123 0.73 0.09 4.31
CA ILE A 123 1.64 0.02 3.17
C ILE A 123 3.10 0.10 3.64
N ARG A 124 3.44 1.05 4.51
CA ARG A 124 4.80 1.20 5.05
C ARG A 124 5.24 0.02 5.93
N ARG A 125 4.32 -0.62 6.64
CA ARG A 125 4.60 -1.85 7.39
C ARG A 125 4.91 -2.99 6.43
N CYS A 126 4.08 -3.18 5.41
CA CYS A 126 4.28 -4.17 4.36
C CYS A 126 5.61 -3.96 3.60
N GLU A 127 5.99 -2.71 3.29
CA GLU A 127 7.27 -2.37 2.68
C GLU A 127 8.46 -2.86 3.54
N ARG A 128 8.42 -2.64 4.86
CA ARG A 128 9.48 -3.12 5.76
C ARG A 128 9.55 -4.64 5.84
N GLU A 129 8.41 -5.33 5.81
CA GLU A 129 8.40 -6.80 5.76
C GLU A 129 8.92 -7.31 4.41
N ALA A 130 8.63 -6.63 3.30
CA ALA A 130 9.20 -6.97 1.99
C ALA A 130 10.74 -6.85 2.00
N VAL A 131 11.29 -5.80 2.59
CA VAL A 131 12.75 -5.65 2.75
C VAL A 131 13.36 -6.79 3.57
N ARG A 132 12.67 -7.26 4.62
CA ARG A 132 13.12 -8.40 5.43
C ARG A 132 13.04 -9.74 4.70
N ALA A 133 11.98 -9.91 3.90
CA ALA A 133 11.72 -11.13 3.15
C ALA A 133 12.62 -11.29 1.91
N PHE A 134 13.22 -10.20 1.45
CA PHE A 134 13.99 -10.13 0.20
C PHE A 134 15.43 -9.64 0.41
N PRO A 135 16.25 -10.37 1.20
CA PRO A 135 17.61 -9.95 1.53
C PRO A 135 18.54 -9.87 0.32
N GLU A 136 18.30 -10.69 -0.72
CA GLU A 136 19.12 -10.75 -1.93
C GLU A 136 18.87 -9.57 -2.88
N GLY A 137 17.67 -8.97 -2.83
CA GLY A 137 17.33 -7.80 -3.65
C GLY A 137 17.33 -8.09 -5.15
N GLU A 138 16.82 -9.25 -5.58
CA GLU A 138 16.62 -9.55 -7.00
C GLU A 138 15.68 -8.50 -7.65
N ASP A 139 15.79 -8.30 -8.96
CA ASP A 139 15.04 -7.26 -9.68
C ASP A 139 13.52 -7.31 -9.43
N TRP A 140 12.93 -8.50 -9.42
CA TRP A 140 11.51 -8.66 -9.14
C TRP A 140 11.16 -8.27 -7.69
N GLN A 141 12.03 -8.56 -6.72
CA GLN A 141 11.88 -8.20 -5.31
C GLN A 141 11.98 -6.68 -5.13
N LEU A 142 12.95 -6.04 -5.79
CA LEU A 142 13.12 -4.60 -5.79
C LEU A 142 11.92 -3.88 -6.41
N SER A 143 11.29 -4.46 -7.45
CA SER A 143 10.08 -3.91 -8.06
C SER A 143 8.89 -3.92 -7.10
N VAL A 144 8.72 -4.98 -6.31
CA VAL A 144 7.70 -5.08 -5.24
C VAL A 144 7.91 -4.02 -4.17
N ILE A 145 9.16 -3.89 -3.66
CA ILE A 145 9.51 -2.88 -2.65
C ILE A 145 9.26 -1.46 -3.20
N THR A 146 9.67 -1.21 -4.44
CA THR A 146 9.46 0.08 -5.10
C THR A 146 7.99 0.41 -5.24
N CYS A 147 7.15 -0.54 -5.65
CA CYS A 147 5.71 -0.37 -5.73
C CYS A 147 5.14 0.06 -4.37
N LEU A 148 5.42 -0.68 -3.29
CA LEU A 148 4.96 -0.35 -1.93
C LEU A 148 5.40 1.05 -1.51
N ASN A 149 6.64 1.42 -1.76
CA ASN A 149 7.14 2.76 -1.46
C ASN A 149 6.34 3.85 -2.19
N ARG A 150 6.02 3.66 -3.48
CA ARG A 150 5.22 4.62 -4.26
C ARG A 150 3.77 4.66 -3.80
N LEU A 151 3.16 3.53 -3.49
CA LEU A 151 1.79 3.47 -2.97
C LEU A 151 1.64 4.18 -1.63
N SER A 152 2.67 4.17 -0.76
CA SER A 152 2.63 4.95 0.49
C SER A 152 2.58 6.46 0.24
N GLY A 153 3.29 6.94 -0.78
CA GLY A 153 3.22 8.33 -1.24
C GLY A 153 1.85 8.67 -1.85
N ALA A 154 1.29 7.77 -2.66
CA ALA A 154 -0.05 7.93 -3.23
C ALA A 154 -1.13 8.05 -2.13
N ALA A 155 -1.08 7.19 -1.11
CA ALA A 155 -1.99 7.27 0.04
C ALA A 155 -1.86 8.61 0.79
N TYR A 156 -0.64 9.16 0.90
CA TYR A 156 -0.43 10.49 1.49
C TYR A 156 -1.03 11.62 0.62
N ILE A 157 -0.91 11.54 -0.70
CA ILE A 157 -1.56 12.49 -1.62
C ILE A 157 -3.09 12.45 -1.45
N LEU A 158 -3.67 11.26 -1.29
CA LEU A 158 -5.12 11.15 -1.02
C LEU A 158 -5.50 11.78 0.32
N MET A 159 -4.67 11.66 1.36
CA MET A 159 -4.90 12.37 2.63
C MET A 159 -4.91 13.90 2.44
N ILE A 160 -4.02 14.44 1.60
CA ILE A 160 -4.02 15.88 1.27
C ILE A 160 -5.31 16.28 0.57
N LYS A 161 -5.81 15.44 -0.36
CA LYS A 161 -7.08 15.69 -1.07
C LYS A 161 -8.28 15.64 -0.12
N ILE A 162 -8.32 14.67 0.80
CA ILE A 162 -9.36 14.59 1.83
C ILE A 162 -9.39 15.88 2.67
N LYS A 163 -8.20 16.34 3.12
CA LYS A 163 -8.09 17.57 3.90
C LYS A 163 -8.60 18.80 3.15
N ALA A 164 -8.30 18.92 1.85
CA ALA A 164 -8.80 20.01 1.03
C ALA A 164 -10.33 19.97 0.89
N GLU A 165 -10.90 18.79 0.59
CA GLU A 165 -12.34 18.60 0.50
C GLU A 165 -13.09 18.93 1.82
N GLU A 166 -12.50 18.60 2.97
CA GLU A 166 -13.08 18.88 4.28
C GLU A 166 -13.04 20.38 4.64
N GLN A 167 -12.08 21.13 4.09
CA GLN A 167 -11.99 22.57 4.24
C GLN A 167 -12.99 23.32 3.36
N ASP A 168 -13.29 22.79 2.17
CA ASP A 168 -14.26 23.40 1.23
C ASP A 168 -15.73 23.15 1.66
N ASP A 169 -15.98 22.11 2.45
CA ASP A 169 -17.31 21.78 2.98
C ASP A 169 -17.73 22.65 4.22
N HIS A 170 -16.83 23.50 4.73
CA HIS A 170 -17.03 24.38 5.89
C HIS A 170 -17.07 25.85 5.50
#